data_7cf6f05f37aebd6682421e1242fc63bf
#
_entry.id   7cf6f05f37aebd6682421e1242fc63bf
#
_cell.length_a   1.000
_cell.length_b   1.000
_cell.length_c   1.000
_cell.angle_alpha   90.00
_cell.angle_beta   90.00
_cell.angle_gamma   90.00
#
_symmetry.space_group_name_H-M   'P 1'
#
loop_
_entity.id
_entity.type
_entity.pdbx_description
1 polymer ?
#
loop_
_entity_poly.entity_id
_entity_poly.type
_entity_poly.pdbx_seq_one_letter_code
_entity_poly.pdbx_strand_id
1 'polypeptide(L)'
;NGEAHKISNKLRKHNTLIDLSADFRLKKAKTYLKYYKIKHKAIKNIKKSIYALPEIKNKKIRKYKIIGCPGCYPTSILLPLIPLIKNNIISRKDIIIDSKSGYSGAGRGVHKKYKSKNLYESLSAYGIKSHRHNSEIQQELNAETGKKVEFTFTPHLSPMFRGILSTIYCRTIKKHKINSILTVLKKFYKDEMFVKICKKNSLISTNDVINTNKCLISVFVSKSKNQFIILSAIDNLIKGGS
;
A
#
# COMPACT_ATOMS: atom_id res chain seq x y z
N ASN A 1 16.62 -0.99 6.41
CA ASN A 1 16.14 0.14 7.25
C ASN A 1 17.27 0.59 8.18
N GLY A 2 17.28 1.88 8.53
CA GLY A 2 18.28 2.47 9.43
C GLY A 2 19.47 3.11 8.76
N GLU A 3 19.58 3.07 7.44
CA GLU A 3 20.71 3.66 6.72
C GLU A 3 20.35 5.02 6.09
N ALA A 4 19.17 5.14 5.45
CA ALA A 4 18.79 6.39 4.80
C ALA A 4 18.75 7.57 5.77
N HIS A 5 18.26 7.38 6.99
CA HIS A 5 18.23 8.45 7.98
C HIS A 5 19.63 8.88 8.50
N LYS A 6 20.62 7.99 8.45
CA LYS A 6 22.01 8.34 8.85
C LYS A 6 22.64 9.32 7.87
N ILE A 7 22.45 9.11 6.57
CA ILE A 7 23.07 9.87 5.50
C ILE A 7 22.21 11.03 4.99
N SER A 8 20.94 11.10 5.39
CA SER A 8 19.97 12.07 4.86
C SER A 8 20.39 13.53 5.01
N ASN A 9 21.11 13.90 6.08
CA ASN A 9 21.59 15.26 6.29
C ASN A 9 22.63 15.68 5.24
N LYS A 10 23.53 14.75 4.83
CA LYS A 10 24.54 14.97 3.81
C LYS A 10 23.91 15.04 2.43
N LEU A 11 23.10 14.02 2.07
CA LEU A 11 22.56 13.88 0.72
C LEU A 11 21.57 14.98 0.35
N ARG A 12 20.67 15.38 1.23
CA ARG A 12 19.61 16.36 0.92
C ARG A 12 20.12 17.79 0.66
N LYS A 13 21.37 18.11 0.97
CA LYS A 13 21.93 19.47 0.74
C LYS A 13 21.89 19.82 -0.74
N HIS A 14 22.33 18.91 -1.59
CA HIS A 14 22.48 19.14 -3.03
C HIS A 14 21.56 18.27 -3.90
N ASN A 15 20.93 17.24 -3.31
CA ASN A 15 20.16 16.25 -4.03
C ASN A 15 18.74 16.11 -3.46
N THR A 16 17.85 15.51 -4.25
CA THR A 16 16.60 14.94 -3.76
C THR A 16 16.86 13.48 -3.37
N LEU A 17 16.59 13.15 -2.10
CA LEU A 17 16.74 11.80 -1.58
C LEU A 17 15.42 11.03 -1.80
N ILE A 18 15.46 10.01 -2.65
CA ILE A 18 14.37 9.04 -2.82
C ILE A 18 14.70 7.83 -1.94
N ASP A 19 13.93 7.65 -0.87
CA ASP A 19 14.15 6.59 0.12
C ASP A 19 13.23 5.41 -0.15
N LEU A 20 13.79 4.32 -0.67
CA LEU A 20 13.10 3.04 -0.88
C LEU A 20 12.99 2.22 0.41
N SER A 21 13.71 2.63 1.46
CA SER A 21 13.61 2.01 2.78
C SER A 21 12.36 2.49 3.53
N ALA A 22 12.24 2.14 4.80
CA ALA A 22 11.11 2.60 5.61
C ALA A 22 11.44 3.85 6.45
N ASP A 23 12.64 4.40 6.32
CA ASP A 23 13.16 5.40 7.26
C ASP A 23 12.36 6.71 7.23
N PHE A 24 11.84 7.10 6.08
CA PHE A 24 11.06 8.32 5.91
C PHE A 24 9.57 8.10 5.58
N ARG A 25 9.06 6.88 5.76
CA ARG A 25 7.62 6.57 5.55
C ARG A 25 6.74 7.11 6.65
N LEU A 26 7.19 7.05 7.91
CA LEU A 26 6.39 7.39 9.07
C LEU A 26 6.65 8.80 9.57
N LYS A 27 5.59 9.54 9.87
CA LYS A 27 5.65 10.93 10.35
C LYS A 27 6.09 11.06 11.81
N LYS A 28 5.98 9.98 12.60
CA LYS A 28 6.31 10.00 14.04
C LYS A 28 7.47 9.05 14.32
N ALA A 29 8.59 9.58 14.84
CA ALA A 29 9.76 8.78 15.23
C ALA A 29 9.41 7.69 16.28
N LYS A 30 8.45 7.95 17.19
CA LYS A 30 7.95 6.96 18.16
C LYS A 30 7.28 5.78 17.45
N THR A 31 6.49 6.03 16.41
CA THR A 31 5.87 4.97 15.60
C THR A 31 6.92 4.16 14.85
N TYR A 32 7.92 4.84 14.26
CA TYR A 32 9.05 4.18 13.63
C TYR A 32 9.77 3.24 14.60
N LEU A 33 10.13 3.73 15.80
CA LEU A 33 10.77 2.92 16.84
C LEU A 33 9.92 1.70 17.23
N LYS A 34 8.60 1.90 17.40
CA LYS A 34 7.68 0.80 17.76
C LYS A 34 7.70 -0.34 16.74
N TYR A 35 7.63 -0.02 15.43
CA TYR A 35 7.49 -1.03 14.38
C TYR A 35 8.81 -1.55 13.82
N TYR A 36 9.85 -0.70 13.77
CA TYR A 36 11.15 -1.07 13.19
C TYR A 36 12.21 -1.41 14.23
N LYS A 37 11.95 -1.15 15.53
CA LYS A 37 12.88 -1.38 16.66
C LYS A 37 14.22 -0.64 16.52
N ILE A 38 14.26 0.42 15.72
CA ILE A 38 15.44 1.25 15.46
C ILE A 38 15.11 2.70 15.85
N LYS A 39 16.01 3.34 16.62
CA LYS A 39 15.89 4.77 16.95
C LYS A 39 16.20 5.62 15.71
N HIS A 40 15.27 6.47 15.30
CA HIS A 40 15.46 7.35 14.13
C HIS A 40 16.46 8.49 14.45
N LYS A 41 17.58 8.55 13.70
CA LYS A 41 18.66 9.52 13.96
C LYS A 41 18.44 10.89 13.31
N ALA A 42 17.48 11.05 12.41
CA ALA A 42 17.23 12.30 11.68
C ALA A 42 15.79 12.80 11.86
N ILE A 43 15.37 13.02 13.10
CA ILE A 43 13.97 13.41 13.44
C ILE A 43 13.57 14.72 12.75
N LYS A 44 14.48 15.70 12.66
CA LYS A 44 14.23 16.98 11.95
C LYS A 44 13.93 16.77 10.47
N ASN A 45 14.46 15.72 9.85
CA ASN A 45 14.23 15.41 8.44
C ASN A 45 12.90 14.70 8.19
N ILE A 46 12.33 14.02 9.18
CA ILE A 46 10.97 13.45 9.08
C ILE A 46 9.96 14.56 8.74
N LYS A 47 10.07 15.73 9.37
CA LYS A 47 9.19 16.89 9.08
C LYS A 47 9.39 17.47 7.68
N LYS A 48 10.54 17.22 7.07
CA LYS A 48 10.93 17.67 5.72
C LYS A 48 10.74 16.60 4.65
N SER A 49 10.20 15.45 5.01
CA SER A 49 9.93 14.35 4.10
C SER A 49 8.45 14.25 3.73
N ILE A 50 8.18 13.69 2.57
CA ILE A 50 6.84 13.30 2.15
C ILE A 50 6.77 11.79 1.96
N TYR A 51 5.67 11.18 2.40
CA TYR A 51 5.29 9.84 2.00
C TYR A 51 4.72 9.92 0.59
N ALA A 52 5.38 9.32 -0.39
CA ALA A 52 5.08 9.54 -1.79
C ALA A 52 4.36 8.35 -2.41
N LEU A 53 3.06 8.48 -2.56
CA LEU A 53 2.25 7.71 -3.50
C LEU A 53 1.88 8.70 -4.61
N PRO A 54 2.62 8.71 -5.75
CA PRO A 54 2.53 9.78 -6.77
C PRO A 54 1.12 9.99 -7.28
N GLU A 55 0.38 8.93 -7.50
CA GLU A 55 -0.99 8.97 -8.03
C GLU A 55 -1.99 9.66 -7.08
N ILE A 56 -1.59 9.90 -5.84
CA ILE A 56 -2.41 10.61 -4.85
C ILE A 56 -1.80 11.97 -4.49
N LYS A 57 -0.47 12.11 -4.56
CA LYS A 57 0.27 13.28 -4.05
C LYS A 57 1.15 13.99 -5.07
N ASN A 58 1.01 13.74 -6.37
CA ASN A 58 1.90 14.23 -7.43
C ASN A 58 2.26 15.72 -7.33
N LYS A 59 1.27 16.61 -7.15
CA LYS A 59 1.45 18.06 -7.04
C LYS A 59 2.27 18.50 -5.82
N LYS A 60 2.36 17.66 -4.78
CA LYS A 60 3.05 17.98 -3.51
C LYS A 60 4.49 17.49 -3.49
N ILE A 61 4.81 16.41 -4.20
CA ILE A 61 6.11 15.72 -4.12
C ILE A 61 7.26 16.65 -4.47
N ARG A 62 7.12 17.46 -5.52
CA ARG A 62 8.17 18.37 -6.02
C ARG A 62 8.65 19.40 -4.98
N LYS A 63 7.88 19.64 -3.91
CA LYS A 63 8.22 20.58 -2.84
C LYS A 63 9.15 19.98 -1.78
N TYR A 64 9.45 18.69 -1.87
CA TYR A 64 10.20 17.98 -0.84
C TYR A 64 11.56 17.49 -1.35
N LYS A 65 12.55 17.57 -0.49
CA LYS A 65 13.91 17.05 -0.73
C LYS A 65 14.12 15.64 -0.22
N ILE A 66 13.15 15.09 0.52
CA ILE A 66 13.17 13.71 1.01
C ILE A 66 11.83 13.08 0.67
N ILE A 67 11.88 12.04 -0.12
CA ILE A 67 10.73 11.31 -0.65
C ILE A 67 10.78 9.88 -0.11
N GLY A 68 9.91 9.54 0.82
CA GLY A 68 9.79 8.17 1.33
C GLY A 68 8.84 7.36 0.46
N CYS A 69 9.35 6.37 -0.24
CA CYS A 69 8.54 5.49 -1.09
C CYS A 69 7.69 4.52 -0.26
N PRO A 70 6.45 4.24 -0.66
CA PRO A 70 5.54 3.33 0.03
C PRO A 70 6.08 1.90 0.16
N GLY A 71 5.55 1.16 1.13
CA GLY A 71 5.67 -0.29 1.11
C GLY A 71 4.73 -0.94 0.09
N CYS A 72 5.04 -2.16 -0.32
CA CYS A 72 4.27 -2.85 -1.37
C CYS A 72 2.79 -3.07 -1.01
N TYR A 73 2.50 -3.58 0.19
CA TYR A 73 1.11 -3.71 0.64
C TYR A 73 0.39 -2.35 0.74
N PRO A 74 0.96 -1.30 1.38
CA PRO A 74 0.35 0.03 1.36
C PRO A 74 0.02 0.52 -0.04
N THR A 75 0.87 0.31 -1.03
CA THR A 75 0.60 0.71 -2.43
C THR A 75 -0.67 0.03 -2.95
N SER A 76 -0.77 -1.30 -2.84
CA SER A 76 -1.94 -2.04 -3.33
C SER A 76 -3.25 -1.72 -2.59
N ILE A 77 -3.15 -1.28 -1.33
CA ILE A 77 -4.30 -1.01 -0.46
C ILE A 77 -4.77 0.43 -0.55
N LEU A 78 -3.84 1.39 -0.52
CA LEU A 78 -4.18 2.82 -0.49
C LEU A 78 -4.75 3.31 -1.81
N LEU A 79 -4.26 2.78 -2.93
CA LEU A 79 -4.76 3.17 -4.26
C LEU A 79 -6.27 2.93 -4.42
N PRO A 80 -6.86 1.78 -4.10
CA PRO A 80 -8.31 1.63 -4.17
C PRO A 80 -9.07 2.34 -3.06
N LEU A 81 -8.54 2.40 -1.81
CA LEU A 81 -9.31 2.86 -0.65
C LEU A 81 -9.41 4.38 -0.55
N ILE A 82 -8.32 5.11 -0.78
CA ILE A 82 -8.30 6.57 -0.58
C ILE A 82 -9.36 7.27 -1.42
N PRO A 83 -9.49 7.05 -2.74
CA PRO A 83 -10.53 7.71 -3.53
C PRO A 83 -11.94 7.45 -3.03
N LEU A 84 -12.23 6.21 -2.65
CA LEU A 84 -13.57 5.79 -2.23
C LEU A 84 -13.96 6.37 -0.87
N ILE A 85 -13.00 6.43 0.07
CA ILE A 85 -13.25 7.02 1.39
C ILE A 85 -13.36 8.54 1.30
N LYS A 86 -12.49 9.20 0.51
CA LYS A 86 -12.53 10.67 0.31
C LYS A 86 -13.83 11.14 -0.29
N ASN A 87 -14.42 10.35 -1.18
CA ASN A 87 -15.70 10.65 -1.80
C ASN A 87 -16.91 10.11 -1.01
N ASN A 88 -16.71 9.65 0.24
CA ASN A 88 -17.76 9.10 1.10
C ASN A 88 -18.56 7.96 0.44
N ILE A 89 -17.93 7.16 -0.39
CA ILE A 89 -18.55 5.98 -1.04
C ILE A 89 -18.59 4.82 -0.05
N ILE A 90 -17.45 4.51 0.58
CA ILE A 90 -17.33 3.39 1.52
C ILE A 90 -17.20 3.86 2.96
N SER A 91 -17.67 3.01 3.87
CA SER A 91 -17.52 3.20 5.31
C SER A 91 -16.04 3.20 5.70
N ARG A 92 -15.73 3.96 6.73
CA ARG A 92 -14.40 3.99 7.38
C ARG A 92 -14.24 2.94 8.47
N LYS A 93 -15.25 2.12 8.67
CA LYS A 93 -15.27 1.03 9.64
C LYS A 93 -15.44 -0.31 8.93
N ASP A 94 -15.03 -1.37 9.60
CA ASP A 94 -15.23 -2.75 9.15
C ASP A 94 -14.61 -3.06 7.77
N ILE A 95 -13.49 -2.39 7.44
CA ILE A 95 -12.74 -2.70 6.24
C ILE A 95 -11.85 -3.91 6.52
N ILE A 96 -12.03 -4.98 5.76
CA ILE A 96 -11.21 -6.19 5.86
C ILE A 96 -10.30 -6.25 4.64
N ILE A 97 -9.01 -6.38 4.89
CA ILE A 97 -7.97 -6.41 3.86
C ILE A 97 -7.19 -7.71 4.00
N ASP A 98 -7.34 -8.58 3.03
CA ASP A 98 -6.67 -9.85 2.95
C ASP A 98 -5.73 -9.84 1.73
N SER A 99 -4.42 -9.84 1.98
CA SER A 99 -3.43 -9.64 0.92
C SER A 99 -2.46 -10.80 0.81
N LYS A 100 -2.30 -11.34 -0.39
CA LYS A 100 -1.37 -12.40 -0.75
C LYS A 100 -0.17 -11.79 -1.47
N SER A 101 1.05 -12.05 -0.98
CA SER A 101 2.30 -11.56 -1.56
C SER A 101 3.23 -12.69 -1.91
N GLY A 102 3.90 -12.55 -3.04
CA GLY A 102 5.05 -13.37 -3.37
C GLY A 102 6.20 -13.20 -2.36
N TYR A 103 7.01 -14.24 -2.20
CA TYR A 103 8.07 -14.29 -1.20
C TYR A 103 9.25 -13.33 -1.48
N SER A 104 9.41 -12.84 -2.70
CA SER A 104 10.40 -11.81 -3.02
C SER A 104 10.23 -10.51 -2.21
N GLY A 105 9.00 -10.22 -1.74
CA GLY A 105 8.69 -9.06 -0.89
C GLY A 105 9.23 -9.17 0.54
N ALA A 106 9.65 -10.34 1.00
CA ALA A 106 10.19 -10.52 2.35
C ALA A 106 11.64 -9.99 2.52
N GLY A 107 12.23 -9.44 1.44
CA GLY A 107 13.54 -8.78 1.45
C GLY A 107 14.74 -9.70 1.31
N ARG A 108 15.94 -9.11 1.42
CA ARG A 108 17.20 -9.87 1.33
C ARG A 108 17.28 -10.92 2.45
N GLY A 109 17.68 -12.14 2.13
CA GLY A 109 17.77 -13.24 3.10
C GLY A 109 16.54 -14.16 3.15
N VAL A 110 15.53 -13.90 2.32
CA VAL A 110 14.36 -14.79 2.15
C VAL A 110 14.79 -16.22 1.90
N HIS A 111 15.74 -16.44 1.00
CA HIS A 111 16.28 -17.77 0.70
C HIS A 111 16.86 -18.48 1.91
N LYS A 112 17.52 -17.77 2.85
CA LYS A 112 18.04 -18.37 4.08
C LYS A 112 16.91 -18.74 5.06
N LYS A 113 15.91 -17.86 5.20
CA LYS A 113 14.81 -18.03 6.16
C LYS A 113 13.81 -19.11 5.75
N TYR A 114 13.66 -19.34 4.45
CA TYR A 114 12.64 -20.23 3.89
C TYR A 114 13.23 -21.46 3.15
N LYS A 115 14.56 -21.62 3.09
CA LYS A 115 15.22 -22.80 2.47
C LYS A 115 14.77 -24.14 3.05
N SER A 116 14.37 -24.17 4.31
CA SER A 116 13.90 -25.36 5.03
C SER A 116 12.40 -25.61 4.94
N LYS A 117 11.64 -24.70 4.30
CA LYS A 117 10.18 -24.82 4.18
C LYS A 117 9.81 -24.95 2.72
N ASN A 118 8.89 -25.84 2.44
CA ASN A 118 8.36 -26.01 1.09
C ASN A 118 7.57 -24.77 0.65
N LEU A 119 8.28 -23.74 0.19
CA LEU A 119 7.71 -22.43 -0.20
C LEU A 119 6.72 -22.54 -1.34
N TYR A 120 6.88 -23.54 -2.18
CA TYR A 120 6.09 -23.69 -3.40
C TYR A 120 4.75 -24.37 -3.15
N GLU A 121 4.52 -24.92 -1.96
CA GLU A 121 3.29 -25.61 -1.57
C GLU A 121 2.67 -25.05 -0.28
N SER A 122 3.19 -23.92 0.24
CA SER A 122 2.73 -23.37 1.50
C SER A 122 2.20 -21.94 1.34
N LEU A 123 0.99 -21.72 1.80
CA LEU A 123 0.39 -20.40 2.02
C LEU A 123 0.31 -20.14 3.52
N SER A 124 0.89 -19.04 4.00
CA SER A 124 0.89 -18.73 5.43
C SER A 124 0.55 -17.29 5.73
N ALA A 125 -0.36 -17.07 6.68
CA ALA A 125 -0.56 -15.74 7.25
C ALA A 125 0.61 -15.39 8.18
N TYR A 126 0.98 -14.11 8.21
CA TYR A 126 2.05 -13.64 9.08
C TYR A 126 1.82 -12.23 9.56
N GLY A 127 2.44 -11.86 10.69
CA GLY A 127 2.42 -10.48 11.18
C GLY A 127 1.03 -9.92 11.47
N ILE A 128 0.03 -10.75 11.75
CA ILE A 128 -1.32 -10.31 12.13
C ILE A 128 -1.19 -9.36 13.32
N LYS A 129 -1.84 -8.19 13.27
CA LYS A 129 -1.74 -7.07 14.22
C LYS A 129 -0.36 -6.39 14.33
N SER A 130 0.75 -7.07 14.01
CA SER A 130 2.11 -6.56 14.21
C SER A 130 2.85 -6.17 12.94
N HIS A 131 2.30 -6.41 11.76
CA HIS A 131 2.95 -6.09 10.49
C HIS A 131 3.25 -4.59 10.40
N ARG A 132 4.50 -4.25 10.08
CA ARG A 132 4.96 -2.84 10.03
C ARG A 132 4.18 -1.96 9.05
N HIS A 133 3.65 -2.51 7.96
CA HIS A 133 2.81 -1.77 7.01
C HIS A 133 1.45 -1.34 7.58
N ASN A 134 0.97 -1.93 8.69
CA ASN A 134 -0.22 -1.42 9.39
C ASN A 134 -0.09 0.06 9.73
N SER A 135 1.09 0.47 10.20
CA SER A 135 1.34 1.87 10.58
C SER A 135 1.33 2.82 9.40
N GLU A 136 1.80 2.37 8.22
CA GLU A 136 1.79 3.16 6.99
C GLU A 136 0.35 3.32 6.48
N ILE A 137 -0.40 2.20 6.37
CA ILE A 137 -1.79 2.20 5.91
C ILE A 137 -2.64 3.10 6.81
N GLN A 138 -2.53 2.93 8.13
CA GLN A 138 -3.28 3.73 9.10
C GLN A 138 -2.96 5.22 8.98
N GLN A 139 -1.66 5.56 8.91
CA GLN A 139 -1.21 6.95 8.79
C GLN A 139 -1.78 7.61 7.54
N GLU A 140 -1.65 6.95 6.38
CA GLU A 140 -2.03 7.56 5.11
C GLU A 140 -3.54 7.61 4.91
N LEU A 141 -4.28 6.57 5.31
CA LEU A 141 -5.75 6.62 5.30
C LEU A 141 -6.27 7.76 6.17
N ASN A 142 -5.75 7.91 7.39
CA ASN A 142 -6.18 8.99 8.29
C ASN A 142 -5.79 10.38 7.74
N ALA A 143 -4.58 10.52 7.20
CA ALA A 143 -4.09 11.80 6.68
C ALA A 143 -4.86 12.27 5.44
N GLU A 144 -5.14 11.34 4.51
CA GLU A 144 -5.82 11.68 3.26
C GLU A 144 -7.33 11.84 3.41
N THR A 145 -7.92 11.24 4.43
CA THR A 145 -9.38 11.32 4.68
C THR A 145 -9.76 12.32 5.76
N GLY A 146 -8.79 12.82 6.53
CA GLY A 146 -9.00 13.72 7.66
C GLY A 146 -9.71 13.09 8.86
N LYS A 147 -9.92 11.78 8.86
CA LYS A 147 -10.69 11.06 9.88
C LYS A 147 -10.05 9.69 10.17
N LYS A 148 -10.33 9.13 11.35
CA LYS A 148 -9.89 7.78 11.71
C LYS A 148 -10.57 6.75 10.80
N VAL A 149 -9.77 5.84 10.24
CA VAL A 149 -10.23 4.69 9.46
C VAL A 149 -9.89 3.42 10.22
N GLU A 150 -10.85 2.53 10.34
CA GLU A 150 -10.72 1.26 11.06
C GLU A 150 -10.70 0.11 10.05
N PHE A 151 -9.67 -0.72 10.14
CA PHE A 151 -9.50 -1.86 9.23
C PHE A 151 -8.79 -3.03 9.93
N THR A 152 -9.05 -4.23 9.41
CA THR A 152 -8.27 -5.43 9.72
C THR A 152 -7.41 -5.76 8.51
N PHE A 153 -6.10 -5.95 8.73
CA PHE A 153 -5.16 -6.32 7.68
C PHE A 153 -4.50 -7.65 7.99
N THR A 154 -4.66 -8.60 7.09
CA THR A 154 -4.07 -9.94 7.18
C THR A 154 -3.17 -10.17 5.96
N PRO A 155 -1.85 -10.02 6.10
CA PRO A 155 -0.91 -10.35 5.05
C PRO A 155 -0.63 -11.85 5.01
N HIS A 156 -0.50 -12.38 3.80
CA HIS A 156 -0.10 -13.77 3.55
C HIS A 156 1.15 -13.82 2.67
N LEU A 157 1.98 -14.81 2.93
CA LEU A 157 3.06 -15.22 2.05
C LEU A 157 2.56 -16.38 1.20
N SER A 158 2.58 -16.20 -0.11
CA SER A 158 2.04 -17.16 -1.08
C SER A 158 3.16 -17.90 -1.81
N PRO A 159 2.91 -19.12 -2.32
CA PRO A 159 3.87 -19.93 -3.04
C PRO A 159 4.12 -19.40 -4.47
N MET A 160 4.44 -18.12 -4.58
CA MET A 160 4.81 -17.45 -5.81
C MET A 160 6.00 -16.52 -5.54
N PHE A 161 6.84 -16.30 -6.54
CA PHE A 161 7.99 -15.41 -6.36
C PHE A 161 7.57 -13.94 -6.29
N ARG A 162 6.75 -13.48 -7.21
CA ARG A 162 6.37 -12.09 -7.45
C ARG A 162 4.87 -11.85 -7.40
N GLY A 163 4.51 -10.61 -7.13
CA GLY A 163 3.14 -10.13 -7.19
C GLY A 163 2.48 -9.98 -5.82
N ILE A 164 1.52 -9.06 -5.75
CA ILE A 164 0.59 -8.91 -4.63
C ILE A 164 -0.83 -8.87 -5.20
N LEU A 165 -1.70 -9.65 -4.60
CA LEU A 165 -3.15 -9.55 -4.77
C LEU A 165 -3.77 -9.22 -3.42
N SER A 166 -4.36 -8.02 -3.31
CA SER A 166 -5.13 -7.59 -2.15
C SER A 166 -6.62 -7.74 -2.43
N THR A 167 -7.32 -8.51 -1.59
CA THR A 167 -8.78 -8.62 -1.57
C THR A 167 -9.31 -7.77 -0.42
N ILE A 168 -10.12 -6.78 -0.74
CA ILE A 168 -10.61 -5.80 0.22
C ILE A 168 -12.13 -5.89 0.28
N TYR A 169 -12.66 -6.19 1.45
CA TYR A 169 -14.09 -6.21 1.73
C TYR A 169 -14.46 -4.89 2.43
N CYS A 170 -15.44 -4.17 1.87
CA CYS A 170 -15.89 -2.90 2.42
C CYS A 170 -17.40 -2.72 2.23
N ARG A 171 -18.00 -1.93 3.13
CA ARG A 171 -19.41 -1.55 3.04
C ARG A 171 -19.55 -0.13 2.53
N THR A 172 -20.57 0.14 1.74
CA THR A 172 -20.91 1.50 1.33
C THR A 172 -21.70 2.22 2.42
N ILE A 173 -21.52 3.55 2.52
CA ILE A 173 -22.25 4.38 3.49
C ILE A 173 -23.73 4.44 3.14
N LYS A 174 -24.03 4.52 1.83
CA LYS A 174 -25.40 4.51 1.26
C LYS A 174 -25.48 3.41 0.22
N LYS A 175 -26.68 3.07 -0.24
CA LYS A 175 -26.85 2.15 -1.36
C LYS A 175 -26.20 2.74 -2.62
N HIS A 176 -25.13 2.14 -3.08
CA HIS A 176 -24.45 2.50 -4.32
C HIS A 176 -24.53 1.34 -5.32
N LYS A 177 -24.65 1.71 -6.60
CA LYS A 177 -24.47 0.75 -7.71
C LYS A 177 -22.98 0.61 -8.00
N ILE A 178 -22.53 -0.53 -8.47
CA ILE A 178 -21.13 -0.78 -8.84
C ILE A 178 -20.59 0.28 -9.82
N ASN A 179 -21.41 0.71 -10.77
CA ASN A 179 -21.01 1.72 -11.73
C ASN A 179 -20.65 3.07 -11.09
N SER A 180 -21.32 3.46 -10.00
CA SER A 180 -20.97 4.69 -9.25
C SER A 180 -19.58 4.58 -8.64
N ILE A 181 -19.22 3.41 -8.10
CA ILE A 181 -17.88 3.15 -7.53
C ILE A 181 -16.82 3.22 -8.63
N LEU A 182 -17.06 2.54 -9.76
CA LEU A 182 -16.15 2.55 -10.91
C LEU A 182 -15.98 3.97 -11.49
N THR A 183 -17.05 4.77 -11.55
CA THR A 183 -16.99 6.16 -12.01
C THR A 183 -16.11 7.01 -11.12
N VAL A 184 -16.22 6.87 -9.78
CA VAL A 184 -15.36 7.60 -8.84
C VAL A 184 -13.89 7.22 -9.02
N LEU A 185 -13.58 5.93 -9.12
CA LEU A 185 -12.21 5.45 -9.33
C LEU A 185 -11.65 5.93 -10.68
N LYS A 186 -12.40 5.79 -11.77
CA LYS A 186 -11.99 6.24 -13.10
C LYS A 186 -11.77 7.75 -13.17
N LYS A 187 -12.65 8.54 -12.55
CA LYS A 187 -12.51 10.01 -12.49
C LYS A 187 -11.28 10.41 -11.69
N PHE A 188 -11.01 9.73 -10.58
CA PHE A 188 -9.87 10.02 -9.71
C PHE A 188 -8.53 9.73 -10.40
N TYR A 189 -8.45 8.64 -11.15
CA TYR A 189 -7.23 8.16 -11.82
C TYR A 189 -7.21 8.42 -13.33
N LYS A 190 -8.02 9.36 -13.85
CA LYS A 190 -8.12 9.60 -15.31
C LYS A 190 -6.78 9.97 -15.96
N ASP A 191 -5.92 10.69 -15.23
CA ASP A 191 -4.64 11.19 -15.72
C ASP A 191 -3.45 10.31 -15.22
N GLU A 192 -3.73 9.18 -14.56
CA GLU A 192 -2.71 8.32 -13.96
C GLU A 192 -2.43 7.11 -14.86
N MET A 193 -1.27 7.13 -15.51
CA MET A 193 -0.87 6.11 -16.48
C MET A 193 -0.82 4.68 -15.88
N PHE A 194 -0.39 4.57 -14.63
CA PHE A 194 -0.10 3.28 -14.01
C PHE A 194 -1.23 2.70 -13.17
N VAL A 195 -2.35 3.41 -12.99
CA VAL A 195 -3.53 2.86 -12.31
C VAL A 195 -4.61 2.56 -13.33
N LYS A 196 -5.00 1.29 -13.41
CA LYS A 196 -6.00 0.82 -14.37
C LYS A 196 -7.23 0.30 -13.64
N ILE A 197 -8.37 0.93 -13.90
CA ILE A 197 -9.68 0.50 -13.39
C ILE A 197 -10.31 -0.46 -14.40
N CYS A 198 -10.42 -1.73 -14.01
CA CYS A 198 -10.98 -2.78 -14.84
C CYS A 198 -12.49 -2.60 -15.07
N LYS A 199 -13.06 -3.35 -16.02
CA LYS A 199 -14.51 -3.46 -16.15
C LYS A 199 -15.11 -4.08 -14.89
N LYS A 200 -16.42 -3.89 -14.65
CA LYS A 200 -17.11 -4.52 -13.52
C LYS A 200 -16.91 -6.04 -13.53
N ASN A 201 -16.69 -6.61 -12.36
CA ASN A 201 -16.54 -8.07 -12.16
C ASN A 201 -15.41 -8.72 -13.00
N SER A 202 -14.37 -7.94 -13.37
CA SER A 202 -13.20 -8.52 -14.03
C SER A 202 -12.35 -9.28 -13.03
N LEU A 203 -12.08 -10.54 -13.28
CA LEU A 203 -11.07 -11.29 -12.55
C LEU A 203 -9.69 -10.76 -12.94
N ILE A 204 -8.84 -10.54 -11.96
CA ILE A 204 -7.45 -10.11 -12.14
C ILE A 204 -6.53 -11.04 -11.35
N SER A 205 -5.33 -11.22 -11.84
CA SER A 205 -4.29 -12.03 -11.21
C SER A 205 -3.00 -11.25 -11.04
N THR A 206 -2.07 -11.79 -10.27
CA THR A 206 -0.72 -11.22 -10.16
C THR A 206 0.03 -11.30 -11.49
N ASN A 207 -0.26 -12.30 -12.32
CA ASN A 207 0.36 -12.46 -13.63
C ASN A 207 0.08 -11.28 -14.58
N ASP A 208 -1.07 -10.61 -14.43
CA ASP A 208 -1.45 -9.48 -15.27
C ASP A 208 -0.60 -8.21 -15.02
N VAL A 209 0.19 -8.21 -13.95
CA VAL A 209 0.97 -7.04 -13.50
C VAL A 209 2.46 -7.33 -13.29
N ILE A 210 2.88 -8.59 -13.31
CA ILE A 210 4.29 -8.97 -13.14
C ILE A 210 5.16 -8.24 -14.19
N ASN A 211 6.30 -7.73 -13.74
CA ASN A 211 7.25 -6.93 -14.50
C ASN A 211 6.69 -5.61 -15.04
N THR A 212 5.60 -5.11 -14.47
CA THR A 212 5.04 -3.81 -14.85
C THR A 212 4.92 -2.87 -13.64
N ASN A 213 4.85 -1.55 -13.91
CA ASN A 213 4.53 -0.54 -12.90
C ASN A 213 3.01 -0.31 -12.78
N LYS A 214 2.18 -1.27 -13.19
CA LYS A 214 0.72 -1.14 -13.17
C LYS A 214 0.13 -1.55 -11.81
N CYS A 215 -0.95 -0.87 -11.43
CA CYS A 215 -1.89 -1.31 -10.42
C CYS A 215 -3.23 -1.56 -11.11
N LEU A 216 -3.71 -2.80 -11.10
CA LEU A 216 -5.05 -3.14 -11.59
C LEU A 216 -6.03 -3.13 -10.42
N ILE A 217 -7.17 -2.46 -10.61
CA ILE A 217 -8.24 -2.39 -9.61
C ILE A 217 -9.54 -2.90 -10.24
N SER A 218 -10.13 -3.91 -9.64
CA SER A 218 -11.40 -4.49 -10.03
C SER A 218 -12.40 -4.46 -8.88
N VAL A 219 -13.69 -4.30 -9.17
CA VAL A 219 -14.76 -4.18 -8.16
C VAL A 219 -15.85 -5.18 -8.46
N PHE A 220 -16.30 -5.85 -7.41
CA PHE A 220 -17.40 -6.82 -7.42
C PHE A 220 -18.48 -6.43 -6.42
N VAL A 221 -19.72 -6.74 -6.73
CA VAL A 221 -20.81 -6.69 -5.76
C VAL A 221 -20.80 -7.98 -4.95
N SER A 222 -20.79 -7.88 -3.63
CA SER A 222 -20.99 -9.02 -2.75
C SER A 222 -22.48 -9.44 -2.71
N LYS A 223 -22.74 -10.69 -2.36
CA LYS A 223 -24.10 -11.14 -2.03
C LYS A 223 -24.66 -10.45 -0.78
N SER A 224 -23.79 -10.00 0.12
CA SER A 224 -24.19 -9.26 1.32
C SER A 224 -24.61 -7.83 0.97
N LYS A 225 -25.69 -7.37 1.59
CA LYS A 225 -26.26 -6.03 1.36
C LYS A 225 -25.22 -4.93 1.60
N ASN A 226 -25.12 -4.00 0.65
CA ASN A 226 -24.19 -2.85 0.69
C ASN A 226 -22.71 -3.20 0.85
N GLN A 227 -22.29 -4.43 0.54
CA GLN A 227 -20.90 -4.86 0.58
C GLN A 227 -20.35 -5.00 -0.83
N PHE A 228 -19.08 -4.56 -0.98
CA PHE A 228 -18.30 -4.70 -2.20
C PHE A 228 -16.99 -5.42 -1.90
N ILE A 229 -16.49 -6.11 -2.91
CA ILE A 229 -15.17 -6.72 -2.91
C ILE A 229 -14.32 -5.96 -3.93
N ILE A 230 -13.19 -5.46 -3.50
CA ILE A 230 -12.23 -4.78 -4.36
C ILE A 230 -10.99 -5.66 -4.46
N LEU A 231 -10.61 -6.01 -5.67
CA LEU A 231 -9.34 -6.65 -5.95
C LEU A 231 -8.34 -5.59 -6.40
N SER A 232 -7.12 -5.66 -5.88
CA SER A 232 -6.02 -4.81 -6.31
C SER A 232 -4.77 -5.66 -6.52
N ALA A 233 -4.24 -5.65 -7.74
CA ALA A 233 -3.05 -6.41 -8.11
C ALA A 233 -1.90 -5.47 -8.52
N ILE A 234 -0.70 -5.76 -8.02
CA ILE A 234 0.55 -5.06 -8.36
C ILE A 234 1.73 -6.02 -8.42
N ASP A 235 2.78 -5.65 -9.14
CA ASP A 235 4.12 -6.25 -8.95
C ASP A 235 4.73 -5.69 -7.66
N ASN A 236 5.07 -6.56 -6.72
CA ASN A 236 5.56 -6.15 -5.39
C ASN A 236 7.00 -5.60 -5.40
N LEU A 237 7.77 -5.84 -6.45
CA LEU A 237 9.14 -5.35 -6.60
C LEU A 237 9.23 -4.10 -7.48
N ILE A 238 8.31 -3.90 -8.41
CA ILE A 238 8.28 -2.73 -9.30
C ILE A 238 7.29 -1.71 -8.75
N LYS A 239 5.99 -1.90 -8.92
CA LYS A 239 4.99 -0.96 -8.40
C LYS A 239 4.97 -0.86 -6.88
N GLY A 240 5.27 -1.95 -6.19
CA GLY A 240 5.33 -2.01 -4.74
C GLY A 240 6.70 -1.70 -4.15
N GLY A 241 7.75 -1.60 -4.95
CA GLY A 241 9.13 -1.32 -4.52
C GLY A 241 9.56 0.14 -4.71
N SER A 242 8.75 0.91 -5.38
CA SER A 242 9.02 2.33 -5.73
C SER A 242 8.28 3.29 -4.84
#